data_7ac0f2e8d0881ed45c56fc803d705158
#
_entry.id   7ac0f2e8d0881ed45c56fc803d705158
#
_cell.length_a   1.000
_cell.length_b   1.000
_cell.length_c   1.000
_cell.angle_alpha   90.00
_cell.angle_beta   90.00
_cell.angle_gamma   90.00
#
_symmetry.space_group_name_H-M   'P 1'
#
loop_
_entity.id
_entity.type
_entity.pdbx_description
1 polymer ?
#
loop_
_entity_poly.entity_id
_entity_poly.type
_entity_poly.pdbx_seq_one_letter_code
_entity_poly.pdbx_strand_id
1 'polypeptide(L)'
;MKGKKRWWDIRAQANAAGGNDVEIRIYGDIGFWGTDAELFATKLDEVASTATSIVVAINSMGGDVFDAFTIYNALRRHAGKVTGRVDGVAASAASLILMACDTIEMPSNAMLMIHNPHTVAAGEAGDLRKLADLLDSTSDNMLAAYVERSGRTEEEVRAIMDAETWLTAAQAKEQGFCDAIADPIRIAAYAGAARLAARFSAVPAEIRAVLDDDGEVPPTDPLPNLPADPAPQPTQTPDVTALASHVYATCRDARIEHCAEGIVLATGLRDRATVDAAIRSAQDIAGICLAASLSELTAGFVADGLTPDHVRARLFERVTASQKPINHRAAPVASQDVPVVANAPRAASIYAARKSGK
;
A
#
# COMPACT_ATOMS: atom_id res chain seq x y z
N MET A 1 -9.18 -4.04 -21.90
CA MET A 1 -8.52 -3.33 -20.78
C MET A 1 -8.44 -4.30 -19.60
N LYS A 2 -7.30 -4.95 -19.34
CA LYS A 2 -7.10 -5.71 -18.10
C LYS A 2 -7.00 -4.69 -16.98
N GLY A 3 -7.97 -4.68 -16.05
CA GLY A 3 -8.00 -3.78 -14.90
C GLY A 3 -6.70 -3.90 -14.10
N LYS A 4 -6.17 -2.79 -13.59
CA LYS A 4 -5.07 -2.78 -12.62
C LYS A 4 -5.45 -3.76 -11.50
N LYS A 5 -4.58 -4.70 -11.14
CA LYS A 5 -4.78 -5.55 -9.96
C LYS A 5 -4.84 -4.63 -8.74
N ARG A 6 -6.02 -4.51 -8.14
CA ARG A 6 -6.22 -3.80 -6.88
C ARG A 6 -5.88 -4.74 -5.73
N TRP A 7 -5.38 -4.21 -4.64
CA TRP A 7 -5.16 -4.94 -3.39
C TRP A 7 -6.45 -5.08 -2.55
N TRP A 8 -7.57 -4.50 -3.02
CA TRP A 8 -8.89 -4.63 -2.42
C TRP A 8 -9.97 -4.87 -3.48
N ASP A 9 -11.06 -5.49 -3.02
CA ASP A 9 -12.28 -5.72 -3.80
C ASP A 9 -13.47 -5.60 -2.85
N ILE A 10 -14.55 -4.97 -3.30
CA ILE A 10 -15.79 -4.80 -2.52
C ILE A 10 -16.92 -5.43 -3.32
N ARG A 11 -17.60 -6.39 -2.72
CA ARG A 11 -18.71 -7.13 -3.31
C ARG A 11 -19.94 -6.98 -2.44
N ALA A 12 -21.05 -6.55 -3.03
CA ALA A 12 -22.36 -6.55 -2.38
C ALA A 12 -23.18 -7.74 -2.89
N GLN A 13 -23.80 -8.47 -1.98
CA GLN A 13 -24.66 -9.60 -2.28
C GLN A 13 -25.97 -9.48 -1.51
N ALA A 14 -27.12 -9.61 -2.21
CA ALA A 14 -28.41 -9.62 -1.56
C ALA A 14 -28.53 -10.87 -0.66
N ASN A 15 -28.98 -10.69 0.58
CA ASN A 15 -29.22 -11.78 1.51
C ASN A 15 -30.68 -12.24 1.52
N ALA A 16 -30.92 -13.41 2.09
CA ALA A 16 -32.27 -14.02 2.14
C ALA A 16 -33.30 -13.21 2.97
N ALA A 17 -32.83 -12.27 3.80
CA ALA A 17 -33.68 -11.42 4.63
C ALA A 17 -34.05 -10.08 3.96
N GLY A 18 -33.66 -9.89 2.69
CA GLY A 18 -33.96 -8.69 1.90
C GLY A 18 -32.97 -7.51 2.15
N GLY A 19 -31.87 -7.74 2.87
CA GLY A 19 -30.78 -6.80 3.02
C GLY A 19 -29.60 -7.12 2.07
N ASN A 20 -28.55 -6.31 2.15
CA ASN A 20 -27.30 -6.53 1.43
C ASN A 20 -26.19 -6.88 2.42
N ASP A 21 -25.51 -8.00 2.19
CA ASP A 21 -24.24 -8.32 2.83
C ASP A 21 -23.10 -7.85 1.94
N VAL A 22 -22.13 -7.20 2.53
CA VAL A 22 -20.98 -6.65 1.82
C VAL A 22 -19.73 -7.40 2.26
N GLU A 23 -19.00 -8.01 1.32
CA GLU A 23 -17.68 -8.56 1.56
C GLU A 23 -16.63 -7.62 0.99
N ILE A 24 -15.71 -7.19 1.86
CA ILE A 24 -14.54 -6.39 1.53
C ILE A 24 -13.34 -7.33 1.63
N ARG A 25 -12.62 -7.50 0.54
CA ARG A 25 -11.37 -8.28 0.51
C ARG A 25 -10.18 -7.34 0.46
N ILE A 26 -9.25 -7.49 1.40
CA ILE A 26 -7.96 -6.79 1.45
C ILE A 26 -6.87 -7.84 1.29
N TYR A 27 -6.46 -8.05 0.04
CA TYR A 27 -5.49 -9.07 -0.35
C TYR A 27 -4.34 -8.43 -1.12
N GLY A 28 -3.19 -8.32 -0.47
CA GLY A 28 -2.00 -7.69 -1.05
C GLY A 28 -1.51 -6.48 -0.27
N ASP A 29 -0.66 -5.68 -0.91
CA ASP A 29 0.07 -4.57 -0.29
C ASP A 29 -0.82 -3.32 -0.23
N ILE A 30 -1.11 -2.83 0.98
CA ILE A 30 -1.95 -1.64 1.21
C ILE A 30 -1.20 -0.40 0.71
N GLY A 31 -1.85 0.42 -0.13
CA GLY A 31 -1.33 1.73 -0.57
C GLY A 31 -0.23 1.69 -1.61
N PHE A 32 0.22 0.52 -2.06
CA PHE A 32 1.41 0.40 -2.92
C PHE A 32 1.27 1.10 -4.30
N TRP A 33 0.05 1.36 -4.79
CA TRP A 33 -0.19 1.89 -6.14
C TRP A 33 -0.80 3.30 -6.17
N GLY A 34 -0.82 4.02 -5.03
CA GLY A 34 -1.32 5.40 -4.89
C GLY A 34 -2.83 5.56 -5.17
N THR A 35 -3.49 6.45 -4.45
CA THR A 35 -4.92 6.85 -4.60
C THR A 35 -5.98 5.81 -4.25
N ASP A 36 -5.63 4.59 -3.90
CA ASP A 36 -6.62 3.52 -3.74
C ASP A 36 -7.42 3.61 -2.43
N ALA A 37 -6.91 4.27 -1.37
CA ALA A 37 -7.65 4.43 -0.11
C ALA A 37 -8.82 5.41 -0.22
N GLU A 38 -8.68 6.51 -0.97
CA GLU A 38 -9.79 7.44 -1.24
C GLU A 38 -10.88 6.73 -2.06
N LEU A 39 -10.46 5.97 -3.09
CA LEU A 39 -11.40 5.19 -3.91
C LEU A 39 -12.05 4.08 -3.09
N PHE A 40 -11.31 3.44 -2.17
CA PHE A 40 -11.85 2.46 -1.23
C PHE A 40 -12.93 3.10 -0.35
N ALA A 41 -12.64 4.24 0.30
CA ALA A 41 -13.58 4.95 1.16
C ALA A 41 -14.84 5.35 0.39
N THR A 42 -14.70 5.91 -0.82
CA THR A 42 -15.82 6.25 -1.69
C THR A 42 -16.68 5.02 -2.03
N LYS A 43 -16.04 3.91 -2.39
CA LYS A 43 -16.76 2.66 -2.71
C LYS A 43 -17.43 2.05 -1.48
N LEU A 44 -16.78 2.13 -0.32
CA LEU A 44 -17.38 1.70 0.92
C LEU A 44 -18.63 2.52 1.25
N ASP A 45 -18.55 3.86 1.15
CA ASP A 45 -19.68 4.76 1.41
C ASP A 45 -20.86 4.48 0.46
N GLU A 46 -20.59 4.16 -0.83
CA GLU A 46 -21.62 3.77 -1.81
C GLU A 46 -22.40 2.53 -1.37
N VAL A 47 -21.72 1.50 -0.86
CA VAL A 47 -22.34 0.21 -0.52
C VAL A 47 -22.80 0.15 0.94
N ALA A 48 -22.12 0.84 1.84
CA ALA A 48 -22.39 0.81 3.27
C ALA A 48 -23.77 1.38 3.63
N SER A 49 -24.27 2.33 2.83
CA SER A 49 -25.62 2.92 3.06
C SER A 49 -26.76 1.91 2.96
N THR A 50 -26.56 0.79 2.26
CA THR A 50 -27.56 -0.27 2.07
C THR A 50 -27.12 -1.61 2.71
N ALA A 51 -25.91 -1.67 3.27
CA ALA A 51 -25.37 -2.89 3.88
C ALA A 51 -26.03 -3.15 5.24
N THR A 52 -26.48 -4.39 5.43
CA THR A 52 -26.95 -4.88 6.74
C THR A 52 -25.80 -5.45 7.56
N SER A 53 -24.78 -5.98 6.89
CA SER A 53 -23.55 -6.46 7.51
C SER A 53 -22.36 -6.27 6.57
N ILE A 54 -21.18 -6.06 7.15
CA ILE A 54 -19.92 -6.01 6.41
C ILE A 54 -18.99 -7.08 6.94
N VAL A 55 -18.40 -7.88 6.03
CA VAL A 55 -17.31 -8.80 6.32
C VAL A 55 -16.04 -8.24 5.68
N VAL A 56 -15.01 -8.01 6.49
CA VAL A 56 -13.68 -7.59 6.02
C VAL A 56 -12.75 -8.81 6.05
N ALA A 57 -12.50 -9.38 4.88
CA ALA A 57 -11.62 -10.53 4.69
C ALA A 57 -10.20 -10.06 4.39
N ILE A 58 -9.24 -10.43 5.22
CA ILE A 58 -7.86 -9.92 5.16
C ILE A 58 -6.87 -11.06 4.90
N ASN A 59 -6.03 -10.87 3.88
CA ASN A 59 -4.83 -11.64 3.63
C ASN A 59 -3.75 -10.69 3.11
N SER A 60 -3.04 -10.02 4.04
CA SER A 60 -2.14 -8.92 3.72
C SER A 60 -0.99 -8.82 4.72
N MET A 61 0.21 -8.57 4.21
CA MET A 61 1.41 -8.25 5.00
C MET A 61 1.47 -6.77 5.43
N GLY A 62 0.44 -5.98 5.13
CA GLY A 62 0.39 -4.56 5.47
C GLY A 62 0.74 -3.62 4.31
N GLY A 63 1.32 -2.48 4.62
CA GLY A 63 1.68 -1.45 3.65
C GLY A 63 1.61 -0.05 4.23
N ASP A 64 1.00 0.91 3.53
CA ASP A 64 0.90 2.30 3.97
C ASP A 64 -0.04 2.44 5.18
N VAL A 65 0.49 3.05 6.26
CA VAL A 65 -0.24 3.19 7.52
C VAL A 65 -1.31 4.28 7.45
N PHE A 66 -1.13 5.33 6.66
CA PHE A 66 -2.12 6.40 6.53
C PHE A 66 -3.33 5.94 5.70
N ASP A 67 -3.09 5.14 4.66
CA ASP A 67 -4.15 4.44 3.94
C ASP A 67 -4.93 3.50 4.88
N ALA A 68 -4.20 2.77 5.74
CA ALA A 68 -4.83 1.90 6.73
C ALA A 68 -5.68 2.67 7.74
N PHE A 69 -5.24 3.83 8.23
CA PHE A 69 -6.07 4.69 9.08
C PHE A 69 -7.31 5.22 8.37
N THR A 70 -7.19 5.55 7.08
CA THR A 70 -8.35 5.98 6.27
C THR A 70 -9.42 4.88 6.24
N ILE A 71 -9.00 3.64 6.00
CA ILE A 71 -9.89 2.47 5.96
C ILE A 71 -10.44 2.15 7.36
N TYR A 72 -9.58 2.13 8.39
CA TYR A 72 -9.97 1.94 9.79
C TYR A 72 -11.09 2.91 10.16
N ASN A 73 -10.89 4.20 9.92
CA ASN A 73 -11.89 5.23 10.25
C ASN A 73 -13.17 5.09 9.41
N ALA A 74 -13.08 4.67 8.15
CA ALA A 74 -14.25 4.43 7.31
C ALA A 74 -15.10 3.26 7.86
N LEU A 75 -14.47 2.16 8.26
CA LEU A 75 -15.15 1.02 8.88
C LEU A 75 -15.76 1.39 10.25
N ARG A 76 -15.04 2.13 11.09
CA ARG A 76 -15.54 2.58 12.41
C ARG A 76 -16.74 3.54 12.32
N ARG A 77 -16.89 4.26 11.22
CA ARG A 77 -18.07 5.12 10.98
C ARG A 77 -19.30 4.36 10.51
N HIS A 78 -19.14 3.10 10.08
CA HIS A 78 -20.28 2.31 9.62
C HIS A 78 -21.22 1.99 10.80
N ALA A 79 -22.53 2.20 10.60
CA ALA A 79 -23.53 2.00 11.65
C ALA A 79 -23.93 0.53 11.84
N GLY A 80 -23.68 -0.33 10.85
CA GLY A 80 -23.97 -1.76 10.90
C GLY A 80 -22.82 -2.57 11.48
N LYS A 81 -23.06 -3.86 11.69
CA LYS A 81 -22.04 -4.78 12.20
C LYS A 81 -20.93 -5.02 11.18
N VAL A 82 -19.68 -4.87 11.61
CA VAL A 82 -18.47 -5.18 10.84
C VAL A 82 -17.78 -6.40 11.44
N THR A 83 -17.62 -7.44 10.64
CA THR A 83 -16.91 -8.67 11.03
C THR A 83 -15.59 -8.76 10.28
N GLY A 84 -14.47 -8.85 10.99
CA GLY A 84 -13.15 -9.11 10.43
C GLY A 84 -12.89 -10.61 10.33
N ARG A 85 -12.38 -11.06 9.19
CA ARG A 85 -11.95 -12.45 8.96
C ARG A 85 -10.53 -12.46 8.42
N VAL A 86 -9.66 -13.22 9.05
CA VAL A 86 -8.27 -13.36 8.59
C VAL A 86 -8.17 -14.59 7.70
N ASP A 87 -8.02 -14.40 6.38
CA ASP A 87 -7.96 -15.50 5.41
C ASP A 87 -6.54 -16.06 5.19
N GLY A 88 -5.60 -15.69 6.04
CA GLY A 88 -4.21 -16.16 6.01
C GLY A 88 -3.36 -15.36 6.97
N VAL A 89 -3.05 -14.14 6.63
CA VAL A 89 -2.26 -13.24 7.47
C VAL A 89 -2.89 -11.85 7.53
N ALA A 90 -2.86 -11.25 8.71
CA ALA A 90 -3.14 -9.82 8.90
C ALA A 90 -1.95 -9.19 9.63
N ALA A 91 -1.01 -8.58 8.89
CA ALA A 91 0.22 -8.06 9.47
C ALA A 91 0.32 -6.53 9.32
N SER A 92 0.95 -5.87 10.31
CA SER A 92 1.27 -4.44 10.23
C SER A 92 0.02 -3.58 9.98
N ALA A 93 0.01 -2.71 8.96
CA ALA A 93 -1.13 -1.88 8.57
C ALA A 93 -2.45 -2.69 8.37
N ALA A 94 -2.36 -3.95 7.94
CA ALA A 94 -3.53 -4.81 7.80
C ALA A 94 -4.11 -5.26 9.15
N SER A 95 -3.27 -5.47 10.17
CA SER A 95 -3.75 -5.75 11.52
C SER A 95 -4.43 -4.53 12.14
N LEU A 96 -3.97 -3.31 11.86
CA LEU A 96 -4.64 -2.08 12.29
C LEU A 96 -6.07 -1.99 11.70
N ILE A 97 -6.25 -2.26 10.40
CA ILE A 97 -7.58 -2.27 9.78
C ILE A 97 -8.49 -3.30 10.45
N LEU A 98 -7.96 -4.49 10.77
CA LEU A 98 -8.70 -5.54 11.45
C LEU A 98 -9.28 -5.06 12.79
N MET A 99 -8.55 -4.21 13.53
CA MET A 99 -9.01 -3.67 14.82
C MET A 99 -10.24 -2.75 14.72
N ALA A 100 -10.60 -2.30 13.52
CA ALA A 100 -11.83 -1.54 13.30
C ALA A 100 -13.12 -2.40 13.37
N CYS A 101 -12.99 -3.72 13.33
CA CYS A 101 -14.12 -4.65 13.26
C CYS A 101 -14.72 -4.92 14.64
N ASP A 102 -16.05 -5.07 14.72
CA ASP A 102 -16.77 -5.37 15.97
C ASP A 102 -16.51 -6.80 16.45
N THR A 103 -16.34 -7.73 15.51
CA THR A 103 -16.02 -9.14 15.80
C THR A 103 -14.90 -9.58 14.87
N ILE A 104 -13.91 -10.27 15.40
CA ILE A 104 -12.76 -10.78 14.63
C ILE A 104 -12.71 -12.30 14.73
N GLU A 105 -12.70 -12.95 13.56
CA GLU A 105 -12.59 -14.40 13.41
C GLU A 105 -11.27 -14.75 12.73
N MET A 106 -10.53 -15.72 13.27
CA MET A 106 -9.29 -16.21 12.71
C MET A 106 -9.34 -17.73 12.55
N PRO A 107 -9.13 -18.29 11.35
CA PRO A 107 -8.82 -19.71 11.19
C PRO A 107 -7.63 -20.13 12.04
N SER A 108 -7.63 -21.35 12.56
CA SER A 108 -6.58 -21.84 13.48
C SER A 108 -5.17 -21.82 12.88
N ASN A 109 -5.05 -21.80 11.56
CA ASN A 109 -3.79 -21.70 10.81
C ASN A 109 -3.46 -20.29 10.31
N ALA A 110 -4.27 -19.27 10.66
CA ALA A 110 -3.98 -17.87 10.32
C ALA A 110 -3.07 -17.21 11.36
N MET A 111 -2.42 -16.11 10.93
CA MET A 111 -1.50 -15.35 11.76
C MET A 111 -1.88 -13.87 11.82
N LEU A 112 -1.65 -13.27 12.95
CA LEU A 112 -1.72 -11.83 13.20
C LEU A 112 -0.33 -11.30 13.54
N MET A 113 0.06 -10.12 13.01
CA MET A 113 1.32 -9.49 13.42
C MET A 113 1.14 -8.02 13.72
N ILE A 114 1.72 -7.62 14.83
CA ILE A 114 1.65 -6.26 15.38
C ILE A 114 3.07 -5.76 15.61
N HIS A 115 3.36 -4.56 15.13
CA HIS A 115 4.63 -3.88 15.32
C HIS A 115 4.50 -2.36 15.21
N ASN A 116 5.58 -1.64 15.54
CA ASN A 116 5.68 -0.19 15.35
C ASN A 116 5.77 0.18 13.85
N PRO A 117 5.25 1.36 13.45
CA PRO A 117 5.45 1.85 12.11
C PRO A 117 6.94 2.10 11.84
N HIS A 118 7.40 1.76 10.64
CA HIS A 118 8.78 2.00 10.24
C HIS A 118 8.87 2.58 8.83
N THR A 119 9.93 3.30 8.55
CA THR A 119 10.23 3.81 7.22
C THR A 119 11.74 3.82 6.95
N VAL A 120 12.09 3.97 5.69
CA VAL A 120 13.48 4.21 5.28
C VAL A 120 13.58 5.63 4.77
N ALA A 121 14.45 6.43 5.36
CA ALA A 121 14.63 7.83 4.99
C ALA A 121 16.10 8.23 5.03
N ALA A 122 16.44 9.20 4.19
CA ALA A 122 17.73 9.90 4.21
C ALA A 122 17.45 11.40 4.18
N GLY A 123 18.25 12.19 4.91
CA GLY A 123 18.07 13.62 4.98
C GLY A 123 18.98 14.26 6.03
N GLU A 124 18.83 15.55 6.25
CA GLU A 124 19.55 16.25 7.31
C GLU A 124 19.02 15.88 8.70
N ALA A 125 19.86 16.05 9.73
CA ALA A 125 19.52 15.68 11.12
C ALA A 125 18.20 16.29 11.61
N GLY A 126 17.87 17.51 11.17
CA GLY A 126 16.61 18.18 11.51
C GLY A 126 15.38 17.47 10.92
N ASP A 127 15.48 17.03 9.67
CA ASP A 127 14.37 16.36 8.99
C ASP A 127 14.17 14.92 9.48
N LEU A 128 15.28 14.23 9.77
CA LEU A 128 15.21 12.90 10.39
C LEU A 128 14.57 12.92 11.79
N ARG A 129 14.81 13.98 12.60
CA ARG A 129 14.11 14.13 13.88
C ARG A 129 12.59 14.36 13.71
N LYS A 130 12.21 15.25 12.77
CA LYS A 130 10.76 15.44 12.48
C LYS A 130 10.08 14.15 12.02
N LEU A 131 10.80 13.35 11.23
CA LEU A 131 10.27 12.05 10.81
C LEU A 131 10.17 11.06 11.97
N ALA A 132 11.13 11.06 12.88
CA ALA A 132 11.05 10.27 14.11
C ALA A 132 9.83 10.68 14.96
N ASP A 133 9.62 11.99 15.19
CA ASP A 133 8.46 12.51 15.89
C ASP A 133 7.13 12.12 15.23
N LEU A 134 7.10 12.06 13.89
CA LEU A 134 5.93 11.59 13.15
C LEU A 134 5.69 10.09 13.34
N LEU A 135 6.75 9.28 13.33
CA LEU A 135 6.65 7.83 13.58
C LEU A 135 6.18 7.55 15.00
N ASP A 136 6.69 8.29 16.01
CA ASP A 136 6.26 8.18 17.40
C ASP A 136 4.76 8.50 17.52
N SER A 137 4.30 9.61 16.93
CA SER A 137 2.89 10.00 16.93
C SER A 137 2.01 8.98 16.21
N THR A 138 2.51 8.38 15.14
CA THR A 138 1.82 7.33 14.39
C THR A 138 1.73 6.05 15.21
N SER A 139 2.82 5.70 15.91
CA SER A 139 2.86 4.55 16.84
C SER A 139 1.84 4.70 17.95
N ASP A 140 1.73 5.89 18.58
CA ASP A 140 0.76 6.16 19.63
C ASP A 140 -0.70 6.03 19.14
N ASN A 141 -0.99 6.47 17.92
CA ASN A 141 -2.32 6.28 17.32
C ASN A 141 -2.64 4.79 17.06
N MET A 142 -1.66 4.01 16.57
CA MET A 142 -1.82 2.56 16.41
C MET A 142 -2.02 1.87 17.75
N LEU A 143 -1.21 2.24 18.76
CA LEU A 143 -1.30 1.75 20.12
C LEU A 143 -2.72 1.91 20.68
N ALA A 144 -3.31 3.10 20.54
CA ALA A 144 -4.67 3.36 20.99
C ALA A 144 -5.70 2.39 20.39
N ALA A 145 -5.61 2.10 19.09
CA ALA A 145 -6.49 1.14 18.44
C ALA A 145 -6.33 -0.29 18.96
N TYR A 146 -5.09 -0.72 19.19
CA TYR A 146 -4.82 -2.06 19.72
C TYR A 146 -5.23 -2.18 21.21
N VAL A 147 -5.05 -1.14 22.01
CA VAL A 147 -5.50 -1.08 23.42
C VAL A 147 -7.03 -1.14 23.48
N GLU A 148 -7.72 -0.30 22.70
CA GLU A 148 -9.19 -0.31 22.64
C GLU A 148 -9.72 -1.70 22.29
N ARG A 149 -9.09 -2.36 21.33
CA ARG A 149 -9.53 -3.68 20.84
C ARG A 149 -9.26 -4.80 21.84
N SER A 150 -8.04 -4.85 22.40
CA SER A 150 -7.61 -5.97 23.26
C SER A 150 -8.07 -5.85 24.70
N GLY A 151 -8.38 -4.63 25.17
CA GLY A 151 -8.63 -4.33 26.56
C GLY A 151 -7.40 -4.45 27.47
N ARG A 152 -6.19 -4.57 26.89
CA ARG A 152 -4.91 -4.63 27.61
C ARG A 152 -4.43 -3.21 27.97
N THR A 153 -3.43 -3.14 28.84
CA THR A 153 -2.79 -1.86 29.18
C THR A 153 -1.92 -1.36 28.02
N GLU A 154 -1.70 -0.05 27.96
CA GLU A 154 -0.80 0.57 27.00
C GLU A 154 0.62 -0.01 27.07
N GLU A 155 1.12 -0.28 28.28
CA GLU A 155 2.45 -0.86 28.49
C GLU A 155 2.57 -2.26 27.88
N GLU A 156 1.58 -3.13 28.07
CA GLU A 156 1.55 -4.47 27.50
C GLU A 156 1.49 -4.43 25.98
N VAL A 157 0.62 -3.59 25.41
CA VAL A 157 0.48 -3.47 23.94
C VAL A 157 1.72 -2.85 23.32
N ARG A 158 2.32 -1.84 23.96
CA ARG A 158 3.59 -1.25 23.51
C ARG A 158 4.70 -2.29 23.47
N ALA A 159 4.81 -3.15 24.48
CA ALA A 159 5.79 -4.23 24.49
C ALA A 159 5.57 -5.23 23.34
N ILE A 160 4.30 -5.53 22.99
CA ILE A 160 3.94 -6.37 21.84
C ILE A 160 4.37 -5.71 20.52
N MET A 161 4.16 -4.40 20.36
CA MET A 161 4.54 -3.63 19.18
C MET A 161 6.07 -3.54 19.04
N ASP A 162 6.78 -3.24 20.13
CA ASP A 162 8.24 -3.11 20.16
C ASP A 162 8.96 -4.43 19.81
N ALA A 163 8.34 -5.56 20.17
CA ALA A 163 8.88 -6.89 19.91
C ALA A 163 8.60 -7.42 18.49
N GLU A 164 7.87 -6.69 17.62
CA GLU A 164 7.39 -7.22 16.33
C GLU A 164 6.76 -8.61 16.51
N THR A 165 5.59 -8.63 17.18
CA THR A 165 5.03 -9.88 17.67
C THR A 165 4.11 -10.54 16.64
N TRP A 166 4.44 -11.79 16.32
CA TRP A 166 3.62 -12.68 15.51
C TRP A 166 2.77 -13.57 16.42
N LEU A 167 1.45 -13.55 16.22
CA LEU A 167 0.47 -14.25 17.04
C LEU A 167 -0.26 -15.30 16.21
N THR A 168 -0.28 -16.55 16.68
CA THR A 168 -1.23 -17.56 16.19
C THR A 168 -2.66 -17.15 16.55
N ALA A 169 -3.67 -17.76 15.93
CA ALA A 169 -5.07 -17.50 16.25
C ALA A 169 -5.37 -17.72 17.75
N ALA A 170 -4.76 -18.75 18.38
CA ALA A 170 -4.93 -19.02 19.79
C ALA A 170 -4.33 -17.89 20.68
N GLN A 171 -3.12 -17.44 20.37
CA GLN A 171 -2.47 -16.33 21.08
C GLN A 171 -3.19 -15.00 20.87
N ALA A 172 -3.66 -14.73 19.63
CA ALA A 172 -4.43 -13.53 19.32
C ALA A 172 -5.74 -13.49 20.13
N LYS A 173 -6.42 -14.64 20.27
CA LYS A 173 -7.61 -14.76 21.09
C LYS A 173 -7.32 -14.57 22.59
N GLU A 174 -6.28 -15.21 23.12
CA GLU A 174 -5.87 -15.08 24.51
C GLU A 174 -5.52 -13.63 24.86
N GLN A 175 -4.94 -12.91 23.90
CA GLN A 175 -4.53 -11.52 24.07
C GLN A 175 -5.62 -10.49 23.74
N GLY A 176 -6.83 -10.92 23.35
CA GLY A 176 -7.97 -10.03 23.09
C GLY A 176 -8.01 -9.41 21.68
N PHE A 177 -7.11 -9.82 20.77
CA PHE A 177 -7.09 -9.35 19.39
C PHE A 177 -7.99 -10.16 18.46
N CYS A 178 -8.55 -11.28 18.92
CA CYS A 178 -9.45 -12.13 18.17
C CYS A 178 -10.58 -12.65 19.07
N ASP A 179 -11.81 -12.77 18.55
CA ASP A 179 -12.98 -13.24 19.32
C ASP A 179 -13.24 -14.72 19.10
N ALA A 180 -13.07 -15.22 17.87
CA ALA A 180 -13.40 -16.58 17.51
C ALA A 180 -12.29 -17.24 16.68
N ILE A 181 -12.05 -18.52 16.96
CA ILE A 181 -11.17 -19.34 16.15
C ILE A 181 -12.03 -20.27 15.28
N ALA A 182 -11.83 -20.19 13.97
CA ALA A 182 -12.50 -21.02 12.98
C ALA A 182 -11.64 -22.24 12.61
N ASP A 183 -12.26 -23.19 11.89
CA ASP A 183 -11.54 -24.31 11.30
C ASP A 183 -10.45 -23.82 10.33
N PRO A 184 -9.35 -24.59 10.16
CA PRO A 184 -8.27 -24.22 9.27
C PRO A 184 -8.73 -24.12 7.83
N ILE A 185 -8.29 -23.10 7.13
CA ILE A 185 -8.56 -22.89 5.71
C ILE A 185 -7.27 -23.07 4.88
N ARG A 186 -7.43 -23.27 3.56
CA ARG A 186 -6.27 -23.24 2.66
C ARG A 186 -5.83 -21.79 2.49
N ILE A 187 -4.63 -21.45 2.98
CA ILE A 187 -4.03 -20.14 2.82
C ILE A 187 -3.45 -20.04 1.40
N ALA A 188 -3.80 -18.98 0.68
CA ALA A 188 -3.25 -18.68 -0.63
C ALA A 188 -2.20 -17.55 -0.51
N ALA A 189 -1.00 -17.79 -1.02
CA ALA A 189 -0.03 -16.71 -1.19
C ALA A 189 -0.51 -15.70 -2.25
N TYR A 190 -0.15 -14.42 -2.10
CA TYR A 190 -0.39 -13.40 -3.11
C TYR A 190 0.94 -12.84 -3.65
N ALA A 191 0.91 -12.37 -4.90
CA ALA A 191 2.11 -11.84 -5.56
C ALA A 191 2.66 -10.62 -4.80
N GLY A 192 3.92 -10.70 -4.34
CA GLY A 192 4.59 -9.64 -3.57
C GLY A 192 4.70 -9.90 -2.07
N ALA A 193 3.95 -10.86 -1.52
CA ALA A 193 3.95 -11.16 -0.10
C ALA A 193 5.36 -11.48 0.45
N ALA A 194 6.17 -12.24 -0.28
CA ALA A 194 7.54 -12.55 0.10
C ALA A 194 8.43 -11.29 0.20
N ARG A 195 8.23 -10.31 -0.70
CA ARG A 195 8.96 -9.03 -0.65
C ARG A 195 8.60 -8.20 0.57
N LEU A 196 7.33 -8.16 0.94
CA LEU A 196 6.89 -7.49 2.16
C LEU A 196 7.38 -8.21 3.40
N ALA A 197 7.30 -9.54 3.43
CA ALA A 197 7.82 -10.34 4.53
C ALA A 197 9.30 -10.08 4.79
N ALA A 198 10.10 -9.80 3.75
CA ALA A 198 11.51 -9.46 3.90
C ALA A 198 11.78 -8.15 4.67
N ARG A 199 10.76 -7.34 4.95
CA ARG A 199 10.86 -6.12 5.78
C ARG A 199 10.74 -6.39 7.27
N PHE A 200 10.33 -7.59 7.64
CA PHE A 200 10.12 -7.98 9.03
C PHE A 200 11.26 -8.84 9.53
N SER A 201 11.63 -8.67 10.79
CA SER A 201 12.79 -9.34 11.40
C SER A 201 12.47 -10.75 11.88
N ALA A 202 11.23 -11.00 12.31
CA ALA A 202 10.83 -12.20 13.03
C ALA A 202 9.74 -13.03 12.34
N VAL A 203 9.67 -13.05 10.99
CA VAL A 203 8.67 -13.83 10.24
C VAL A 203 8.77 -15.31 10.58
N PRO A 204 7.69 -15.96 11.06
CA PRO A 204 7.68 -17.39 11.35
C PRO A 204 7.99 -18.26 10.12
N ALA A 205 8.64 -19.42 10.35
CA ALA A 205 9.02 -20.31 9.27
C ALA A 205 7.81 -20.83 8.47
N GLU A 206 6.69 -21.04 9.13
CA GLU A 206 5.43 -21.49 8.55
C GLU A 206 4.89 -20.47 7.53
N ILE A 207 4.97 -19.19 7.86
CA ILE A 207 4.58 -18.10 6.95
C ILE A 207 5.57 -17.99 5.81
N ARG A 208 6.89 -18.09 6.06
CA ARG A 208 7.89 -18.09 4.99
C ARG A 208 7.65 -19.22 4.00
N ALA A 209 7.37 -20.43 4.48
CA ALA A 209 7.08 -21.56 3.61
C ALA A 209 5.86 -21.34 2.68
N VAL A 210 4.81 -20.66 3.18
CA VAL A 210 3.64 -20.30 2.36
C VAL A 210 3.97 -19.20 1.37
N LEU A 211 4.84 -18.25 1.73
CA LEU A 211 5.20 -17.11 0.88
C LEU A 211 6.23 -17.47 -0.19
N ASP A 212 7.09 -18.45 0.08
CA ASP A 212 8.12 -18.96 -0.85
C ASP A 212 7.55 -20.01 -1.82
N ASP A 213 6.36 -20.55 -1.52
CA ASP A 213 5.62 -21.43 -2.43
C ASP A 213 5.00 -20.57 -3.54
N ASP A 214 5.75 -20.33 -4.62
CA ASP A 214 5.28 -19.74 -5.88
C ASP A 214 4.22 -20.62 -6.59
N GLY A 215 3.59 -21.51 -5.83
CA GLY A 215 2.54 -22.42 -6.28
C GLY A 215 1.42 -21.67 -6.96
N GLU A 216 1.20 -22.04 -8.18
CA GLU A 216 0.05 -21.75 -9.02
C GLU A 216 -1.23 -21.64 -8.18
N VAL A 217 -1.89 -20.50 -8.23
CA VAL A 217 -3.19 -20.28 -7.56
C VAL A 217 -4.10 -21.44 -7.95
N PRO A 218 -4.52 -22.32 -7.01
CA PRO A 218 -5.46 -23.37 -7.33
C PRO A 218 -6.79 -22.73 -7.77
N PRO A 219 -7.46 -23.27 -8.77
CA PRO A 219 -8.74 -22.74 -9.21
C PRO A 219 -9.73 -22.76 -8.04
N THR A 220 -10.40 -21.62 -7.83
CA THR A 220 -11.60 -21.50 -7.00
C THR A 220 -12.57 -22.65 -7.32
N ASP A 221 -13.23 -23.20 -6.28
CA ASP A 221 -14.22 -24.25 -6.37
C ASP A 221 -15.16 -24.09 -7.58
N PRO A 222 -15.51 -25.18 -8.26
CA PRO A 222 -16.29 -25.12 -9.49
C PRO A 222 -17.71 -24.66 -9.20
N LEU A 223 -18.10 -23.54 -9.77
CA LEU A 223 -19.51 -23.23 -10.06
C LEU A 223 -20.05 -24.30 -11.02
N PRO A 224 -21.35 -24.67 -10.95
CA PRO A 224 -21.87 -25.80 -11.70
C PRO A 224 -21.79 -25.59 -13.21
N ASN A 225 -21.23 -26.58 -13.84
CA ASN A 225 -21.18 -26.94 -15.28
C ASN A 225 -21.63 -25.90 -16.32
N LEU A 226 -20.62 -25.28 -16.96
CA LEU A 226 -20.68 -24.86 -18.35
C LEU A 226 -19.72 -25.76 -19.18
N PRO A 227 -19.97 -25.98 -20.47
CA PRO A 227 -19.32 -27.04 -21.25
C PRO A 227 -17.79 -26.85 -21.38
N ALA A 228 -17.08 -27.97 -21.36
CA ALA A 228 -15.65 -28.08 -21.38
C ALA A 228 -14.98 -27.40 -22.60
N ASP A 229 -14.03 -26.50 -22.33
CA ASP A 229 -13.04 -26.04 -23.28
C ASP A 229 -11.92 -27.08 -23.45
N PRO A 230 -11.32 -27.19 -24.64
CA PRO A 230 -10.39 -28.25 -24.99
C PRO A 230 -9.08 -28.19 -24.20
N ALA A 231 -8.50 -29.36 -23.98
CA ALA A 231 -7.30 -29.65 -23.19
C ALA A 231 -6.08 -28.72 -23.46
N PRO A 232 -5.24 -28.41 -22.45
CA PRO A 232 -4.06 -27.56 -22.60
C PRO A 232 -3.05 -28.21 -23.55
N GLN A 233 -2.59 -27.44 -24.53
CA GLN A 233 -1.50 -27.82 -25.41
C GLN A 233 -0.16 -27.80 -24.65
N PRO A 234 0.81 -28.64 -25.03
CA PRO A 234 2.10 -28.75 -24.35
C PRO A 234 2.87 -27.42 -24.41
N THR A 235 3.45 -27.02 -23.28
CA THR A 235 4.33 -25.87 -23.13
C THR A 235 5.45 -25.90 -24.15
N GLN A 236 5.38 -25.01 -25.14
CA GLN A 236 6.47 -24.80 -26.08
C GLN A 236 7.63 -24.14 -25.36
N THR A 237 8.83 -24.70 -25.48
CA THR A 237 10.10 -24.03 -25.12
C THR A 237 10.11 -22.63 -25.74
N PRO A 238 10.40 -21.56 -24.94
CA PRO A 238 10.34 -20.20 -25.47
C PRO A 238 11.31 -20.05 -26.65
N ASP A 239 10.80 -19.57 -27.77
CA ASP A 239 11.64 -19.20 -28.91
C ASP A 239 12.39 -17.90 -28.56
N VAL A 240 13.61 -18.08 -28.05
CA VAL A 240 14.50 -16.99 -27.61
C VAL A 240 14.75 -16.00 -28.75
N THR A 241 14.82 -16.48 -30.02
CA THR A 241 15.02 -15.63 -31.19
C THR A 241 13.81 -14.76 -31.46
N ALA A 242 12.62 -15.33 -31.36
CA ALA A 242 11.37 -14.58 -31.52
C ALA A 242 11.18 -13.56 -30.38
N LEU A 243 11.54 -13.91 -29.15
CA LEU A 243 11.48 -12.98 -28.00
C LEU A 243 12.47 -11.83 -28.13
N ALA A 244 13.71 -12.10 -28.53
CA ALA A 244 14.71 -11.06 -28.81
C ALA A 244 14.24 -10.11 -29.92
N SER A 245 13.76 -10.66 -31.05
CA SER A 245 13.23 -9.88 -32.15
C SER A 245 12.06 -9.00 -31.71
N HIS A 246 11.20 -9.50 -30.81
CA HIS A 246 10.09 -8.74 -30.26
C HIS A 246 10.59 -7.58 -29.37
N VAL A 247 11.62 -7.78 -28.53
CA VAL A 247 12.22 -6.70 -27.71
C VAL A 247 12.71 -5.57 -28.61
N TYR A 248 13.55 -5.90 -29.61
CA TYR A 248 14.11 -4.88 -30.50
C TYR A 248 13.07 -4.16 -31.33
N ALA A 249 12.05 -4.86 -31.87
CA ALA A 249 10.97 -4.25 -32.64
C ALA A 249 10.14 -3.29 -31.72
N THR A 250 9.72 -3.75 -30.56
CA THR A 250 8.88 -2.94 -29.66
C THR A 250 9.65 -1.75 -29.07
N CYS A 251 10.93 -1.91 -28.75
CA CYS A 251 11.77 -0.80 -28.31
C CYS A 251 11.97 0.26 -29.40
N ARG A 252 12.08 -0.15 -30.66
CA ARG A 252 12.16 0.76 -31.78
C ARG A 252 10.87 1.54 -31.98
N ASP A 253 9.74 0.86 -31.95
CA ASP A 253 8.41 1.50 -32.07
C ASP A 253 8.16 2.50 -30.96
N ALA A 254 8.66 2.20 -29.75
CA ALA A 254 8.58 3.07 -28.58
C ALA A 254 9.68 4.14 -28.51
N ARG A 255 10.62 4.18 -29.44
CA ARG A 255 11.80 5.08 -29.47
C ARG A 255 12.71 4.96 -28.24
N ILE A 256 12.88 3.75 -27.74
CA ILE A 256 13.75 3.39 -26.61
C ILE A 256 14.74 2.28 -27.01
N GLU A 257 15.24 2.29 -28.24
CA GLU A 257 16.15 1.25 -28.78
C GLU A 257 17.39 1.04 -27.90
N HIS A 258 17.86 2.11 -27.30
CA HIS A 258 19.00 2.10 -26.38
C HIS A 258 18.78 1.32 -25.07
N CYS A 259 17.52 0.93 -24.79
CA CYS A 259 17.16 0.09 -23.62
C CYS A 259 17.06 -1.40 -23.98
N ALA A 260 17.05 -1.78 -25.26
CA ALA A 260 16.76 -3.14 -25.69
C ALA A 260 17.74 -4.17 -25.13
N GLU A 261 19.03 -3.87 -25.10
CA GLU A 261 20.06 -4.75 -24.53
C GLU A 261 19.87 -4.97 -23.03
N GLY A 262 19.59 -3.90 -22.27
CA GLY A 262 19.29 -3.98 -20.84
C GLY A 262 18.06 -4.85 -20.55
N ILE A 263 17.02 -4.76 -21.37
CA ILE A 263 15.81 -5.58 -21.25
C ILE A 263 16.12 -7.06 -21.53
N VAL A 264 16.90 -7.36 -22.57
CA VAL A 264 17.32 -8.73 -22.90
C VAL A 264 18.11 -9.34 -21.72
N LEU A 265 19.07 -8.62 -21.19
CA LEU A 265 19.88 -9.06 -20.06
C LEU A 265 19.04 -9.26 -18.77
N ALA A 266 18.17 -8.31 -18.47
CA ALA A 266 17.35 -8.35 -17.24
C ALA A 266 16.30 -9.47 -17.26
N THR A 267 15.72 -9.78 -18.45
CA THR A 267 14.67 -10.80 -18.57
C THR A 267 15.20 -12.19 -18.84
N GLY A 268 16.43 -12.30 -19.35
CA GLY A 268 17.00 -13.57 -19.87
C GLY A 268 16.09 -14.23 -20.91
N LEU A 269 15.16 -13.48 -21.52
CA LEU A 269 14.18 -13.96 -22.52
C LEU A 269 13.40 -15.20 -22.07
N ARG A 270 13.07 -15.28 -20.78
CA ARG A 270 12.42 -16.45 -20.15
C ARG A 270 11.04 -16.72 -20.74
N ASP A 271 10.24 -15.68 -20.93
CA ASP A 271 8.89 -15.75 -21.50
C ASP A 271 8.41 -14.39 -22.00
N ARG A 272 7.35 -14.40 -22.78
CA ARG A 272 6.77 -13.19 -23.40
C ARG A 272 6.23 -12.20 -22.36
N ALA A 273 5.64 -12.68 -21.29
CA ALA A 273 5.02 -11.82 -20.27
C ALA A 273 6.08 -11.02 -19.49
N THR A 274 7.19 -11.69 -19.14
CA THR A 274 8.36 -11.06 -18.47
C THR A 274 8.99 -10.00 -19.38
N VAL A 275 9.18 -10.30 -20.66
CA VAL A 275 9.71 -9.36 -21.66
C VAL A 275 8.79 -8.15 -21.83
N ASP A 276 7.48 -8.35 -21.99
CA ASP A 276 6.52 -7.27 -22.15
C ASP A 276 6.41 -6.40 -20.87
N ALA A 277 6.59 -6.97 -19.68
CA ALA A 277 6.63 -6.22 -18.42
C ALA A 277 7.88 -5.33 -18.34
N ALA A 278 9.04 -5.86 -18.71
CA ALA A 278 10.29 -5.10 -18.73
C ALA A 278 10.28 -3.96 -19.76
N ILE A 279 9.68 -4.19 -20.94
CA ILE A 279 9.50 -3.13 -21.95
C ILE A 279 8.60 -2.01 -21.41
N ARG A 280 7.48 -2.32 -20.76
CA ARG A 280 6.62 -1.30 -20.14
C ARG A 280 7.35 -0.50 -19.07
N SER A 281 8.12 -1.16 -18.21
CA SER A 281 8.94 -0.48 -17.19
C SER A 281 9.96 0.46 -17.83
N ALA A 282 10.61 0.04 -18.91
CA ALA A 282 11.57 0.88 -19.64
C ALA A 282 10.90 2.10 -20.31
N GLN A 283 9.68 1.96 -20.82
CA GLN A 283 8.88 3.07 -21.35
C GLN A 283 8.52 4.08 -20.26
N ASP A 284 8.11 3.62 -19.09
CA ASP A 284 7.81 4.48 -17.94
C ASP A 284 9.06 5.23 -17.47
N ILE A 285 10.20 4.55 -17.36
CA ILE A 285 11.50 5.16 -17.04
C ILE A 285 11.90 6.21 -18.07
N ALA A 286 11.72 5.92 -19.37
CA ALA A 286 12.01 6.87 -20.44
C ALA A 286 11.14 8.13 -20.34
N GLY A 287 9.85 7.98 -20.03
CA GLY A 287 8.94 9.10 -19.79
C GLY A 287 9.36 9.98 -18.61
N ILE A 288 9.79 9.35 -17.50
CA ILE A 288 10.27 10.05 -16.30
C ILE A 288 11.57 10.81 -16.60
N CYS A 289 12.53 10.18 -17.26
CA CYS A 289 13.82 10.80 -17.65
C CYS A 289 13.60 11.95 -18.65
N LEU A 290 12.67 11.80 -19.59
CA LEU A 290 12.32 12.86 -20.54
C LEU A 290 11.71 14.08 -19.82
N ALA A 291 10.78 13.86 -18.89
CA ALA A 291 10.18 14.91 -18.10
C ALA A 291 11.20 15.67 -17.23
N ALA A 292 12.25 14.99 -16.77
CA ALA A 292 13.37 15.60 -16.04
C ALA A 292 14.44 16.24 -16.97
N SER A 293 14.29 16.16 -18.29
CA SER A 293 15.30 16.57 -19.29
C SER A 293 16.65 15.83 -19.14
N LEU A 294 16.61 14.57 -18.72
CA LEU A 294 17.76 13.69 -18.46
C LEU A 294 17.60 12.34 -19.19
N SER A 295 17.12 12.38 -20.43
CA SER A 295 16.85 11.20 -21.24
C SER A 295 18.07 10.29 -21.50
N GLU A 296 19.27 10.84 -21.40
CA GLU A 296 20.54 10.10 -21.51
C GLU A 296 20.74 9.07 -20.38
N LEU A 297 20.06 9.21 -19.26
CA LEU A 297 20.16 8.28 -18.12
C LEU A 297 19.24 7.05 -18.26
N THR A 298 18.32 7.06 -19.21
CA THR A 298 17.30 6.00 -19.36
C THR A 298 17.93 4.62 -19.50
N ALA A 299 18.89 4.45 -20.42
CA ALA A 299 19.54 3.16 -20.66
C ALA A 299 20.24 2.61 -19.43
N GLY A 300 20.95 3.49 -18.68
CA GLY A 300 21.62 3.10 -17.43
C GLY A 300 20.62 2.60 -16.37
N PHE A 301 19.53 3.33 -16.15
CA PHE A 301 18.53 2.94 -15.16
C PHE A 301 17.80 1.63 -15.51
N VAL A 302 17.56 1.39 -16.83
CA VAL A 302 16.97 0.14 -17.29
C VAL A 302 17.96 -1.02 -17.17
N ALA A 303 19.22 -0.83 -17.51
CA ALA A 303 20.27 -1.84 -17.37
C ALA A 303 20.54 -2.21 -15.89
N ASP A 304 20.46 -1.23 -14.98
CA ASP A 304 20.56 -1.43 -13.53
C ASP A 304 19.31 -2.10 -12.92
N GLY A 305 18.28 -2.37 -13.71
CA GLY A 305 17.04 -3.01 -13.27
C GLY A 305 16.23 -2.16 -12.30
N LEU A 306 16.38 -0.83 -12.34
CA LEU A 306 15.65 0.08 -11.46
C LEU A 306 14.17 0.12 -11.82
N THR A 307 13.33 0.24 -10.80
CA THR A 307 11.90 0.48 -11.01
C THR A 307 11.65 1.96 -11.33
N PRO A 308 10.54 2.31 -12.02
CA PRO A 308 10.17 3.70 -12.28
C PRO A 308 10.17 4.60 -11.04
N ASP A 309 9.82 4.06 -9.87
CA ASP A 309 9.78 4.81 -8.61
C ASP A 309 11.17 5.11 -8.05
N HIS A 310 12.09 4.14 -8.13
CA HIS A 310 13.49 4.39 -7.79
C HIS A 310 14.13 5.44 -8.71
N VAL A 311 13.74 5.44 -9.99
CA VAL A 311 14.23 6.44 -10.95
C VAL A 311 13.66 7.82 -10.59
N ARG A 312 12.38 7.95 -10.24
CA ARG A 312 11.79 9.22 -9.77
C ARG A 312 12.53 9.77 -8.57
N ALA A 313 12.79 8.94 -7.57
CA ALA A 313 13.54 9.35 -6.37
C ALA A 313 14.94 9.85 -6.72
N ARG A 314 15.71 9.09 -7.50
CA ARG A 314 17.09 9.48 -7.92
C ARG A 314 17.11 10.76 -8.76
N LEU A 315 16.16 10.93 -9.67
CA LEU A 315 16.08 12.14 -10.51
C LEU A 315 15.64 13.34 -9.68
N PHE A 316 14.72 13.17 -8.73
CA PHE A 316 14.32 14.24 -7.82
C PHE A 316 15.52 14.75 -7.01
N GLU A 317 16.30 13.86 -6.41
CA GLU A 317 17.54 14.23 -5.71
C GLU A 317 18.52 14.99 -6.61
N ARG A 318 18.71 14.53 -7.84
CA ARG A 318 19.64 15.14 -8.79
C ARG A 318 19.17 16.52 -9.27
N VAL A 319 17.88 16.69 -9.52
CA VAL A 319 17.29 17.97 -9.93
C VAL A 319 17.31 18.96 -8.78
N THR A 320 17.00 18.54 -7.55
CA THR A 320 17.03 19.41 -6.37
C THR A 320 18.46 19.79 -5.96
N ALA A 321 19.42 18.89 -6.09
CA ALA A 321 20.84 19.19 -5.85
C ALA A 321 21.43 20.20 -6.84
N SER A 322 20.88 20.28 -8.07
CA SER A 322 21.32 21.23 -9.10
C SER A 322 20.66 22.61 -9.00
N GLN A 323 19.59 22.75 -8.20
CA GLN A 323 18.97 24.05 -7.96
C GLN A 323 19.80 24.87 -6.99
N LYS A 324 20.31 26.01 -7.44
CA LYS A 324 20.94 27.00 -6.54
C LYS A 324 19.95 27.36 -5.43
N PRO A 325 20.37 27.40 -4.15
CA PRO A 325 19.48 27.77 -3.07
C PRO A 325 18.86 29.14 -3.38
N ILE A 326 17.54 29.20 -3.40
CA ILE A 326 16.83 30.48 -3.54
C ILE A 326 17.16 31.27 -2.27
N ASN A 327 17.96 32.30 -2.43
CA ASN A 327 18.37 33.16 -1.31
C ASN A 327 17.15 34.02 -0.89
N HIS A 328 16.38 33.55 0.10
CA HIS A 328 15.24 34.27 0.68
C HIS A 328 15.66 35.49 1.55
N ARG A 329 16.94 35.84 1.62
CA ARG A 329 17.35 37.12 2.16
C ARG A 329 17.13 38.17 1.07
N ALA A 330 15.90 38.67 0.98
CA ALA A 330 15.72 40.01 0.41
C ALA A 330 16.57 40.94 1.21
N ALA A 331 17.50 41.65 0.54
CA ALA A 331 18.23 42.74 1.16
C ALA A 331 17.19 43.70 1.76
N PRO A 332 17.38 44.23 2.99
CA PRO A 332 16.45 45.20 3.53
C PRO A 332 16.38 46.37 2.54
N VAL A 333 15.18 46.57 1.99
CA VAL A 333 14.88 47.75 1.18
C VAL A 333 15.12 48.94 2.09
N ALA A 334 16.08 49.80 1.74
CA ALA A 334 16.29 51.06 2.46
C ALA A 334 14.92 51.76 2.57
N SER A 335 14.51 52.05 3.79
CA SER A 335 13.29 52.74 4.09
C SER A 335 13.27 54.10 3.39
N GLN A 336 12.55 54.20 2.27
CA GLN A 336 12.12 55.50 1.78
C GLN A 336 11.01 55.98 2.72
N ASP A 337 11.20 57.19 3.28
CA ASP A 337 10.22 57.84 4.13
C ASP A 337 8.88 57.98 3.39
N VAL A 338 7.95 57.08 3.69
CA VAL A 338 6.57 57.19 3.24
C VAL A 338 5.86 58.05 4.28
N PRO A 339 5.20 59.15 3.91
CA PRO A 339 4.49 59.99 4.86
C PRO A 339 3.41 59.17 5.58
N VAL A 340 3.44 59.16 6.89
CA VAL A 340 2.48 58.47 7.77
C VAL A 340 1.11 59.12 7.58
N VAL A 341 0.21 58.45 6.92
CA VAL A 341 -1.21 58.84 6.87
C VAL A 341 -1.85 58.52 8.23
N ALA A 342 -2.12 59.55 9.00
CA ALA A 342 -2.51 59.51 10.42
C ALA A 342 -3.89 58.88 10.73
N ASN A 343 -4.54 58.15 9.82
CA ASN A 343 -5.90 57.64 10.05
C ASN A 343 -6.17 56.24 9.47
N ALA A 344 -5.21 55.33 9.38
CA ALA A 344 -5.51 53.95 9.05
C ALA A 344 -5.90 53.21 10.35
N PRO A 345 -7.06 52.50 10.40
CA PRO A 345 -7.45 51.74 11.58
C PRO A 345 -6.46 50.59 11.80
N ARG A 346 -5.93 50.47 13.01
CA ARG A 346 -5.03 49.38 13.40
C ARG A 346 -5.76 48.05 13.37
N ALA A 347 -5.13 47.00 12.91
CA ALA A 347 -5.69 45.65 12.84
C ALA A 347 -6.39 45.19 14.14
N ALA A 348 -5.88 45.61 15.29
CA ALA A 348 -6.47 45.36 16.61
C ALA A 348 -7.89 45.98 16.76
N SER A 349 -8.21 47.12 16.12
CA SER A 349 -9.51 47.75 16.21
C SER A 349 -10.57 47.04 15.34
N ILE A 350 -10.14 46.44 14.22
CA ILE A 350 -11.00 45.64 13.34
C ILE A 350 -11.41 44.33 14.02
N TYR A 351 -10.49 43.70 14.77
CA TYR A 351 -10.77 42.48 15.54
C TYR A 351 -11.72 42.73 16.72
N ALA A 352 -11.57 43.89 17.41
CA ALA A 352 -12.44 44.26 18.53
C ALA A 352 -13.89 44.55 18.04
N ALA A 353 -14.06 45.20 16.89
CA ALA A 353 -15.37 45.48 16.31
C ALA A 353 -16.12 44.19 15.86
N ARG A 354 -15.40 43.16 15.40
CA ARG A 354 -15.99 41.86 15.04
C ARG A 354 -16.45 41.04 16.25
N LYS A 355 -15.83 41.25 17.43
CA LYS A 355 -16.14 40.48 18.64
C LYS A 355 -17.31 41.12 19.43
N SER A 356 -17.67 42.37 19.15
CA SER A 356 -18.75 43.11 19.85
C SER A 356 -20.11 43.08 19.14
N GLY A 357 -20.23 42.39 17.98
CA GLY A 357 -21.52 42.14 17.32
C GLY A 357 -22.25 43.41 16.87
N LYS A 358 -21.54 44.50 16.55
CA LYS A 358 -22.10 45.72 15.94
C LYS A 358 -21.50 45.97 14.57
#